data_c08799d0430d3498cc1d736477a3cbb9
#
_entry.id   c08799d0430d3498cc1d736477a3cbb9
#
_cell.length_a   1.000
_cell.length_b   1.000
_cell.length_c   1.000
_cell.angle_alpha   90.00
_cell.angle_beta   90.00
_cell.angle_gamma   90.00
#
_symmetry.space_group_name_H-M   'P 1'
#
loop_
_entity.id
_entity.type
_entity.pdbx_description
1 polymer ?
#
loop_
_entity_poly.entity_id
_entity_poly.type
_entity_poly.pdbx_seq_one_letter_code
_entity_poly.pdbx_strand_id
1 'polypeptide(L)'
;MEHTPERRVAEFRFYEELNDFLPLARRKRAFQHEFAGTPSVKDTIEALGVSHTEVDLILVGGKSVGFDSLLVGGERVAVYPVFEVLDISPLPHLRPHPLRRTRFILDVH
;
A
#
# COMPACT_ATOMS: atom_id res chain seq x y z
N MET A 1 -12.39 20.16 -30.86
CA MET A 1 -11.36 19.92 -30.32
C MET A 1 -11.45 18.84 -29.43
N GLU A 2 -10.58 17.99 -29.42
CA GLU A 2 -10.60 16.94 -28.61
C GLU A 2 -10.16 17.28 -27.30
N HIS A 3 -10.72 16.83 -26.31
CA HIS A 3 -10.35 17.08 -24.99
C HIS A 3 -9.71 15.89 -24.45
N THR A 4 -8.46 15.96 -24.18
CA THR A 4 -7.75 14.84 -23.62
C THR A 4 -7.65 15.00 -22.14
N PRO A 5 -7.98 14.01 -21.37
CA PRO A 5 -7.89 14.12 -19.93
C PRO A 5 -6.46 14.35 -19.55
N GLU A 6 -6.28 15.15 -18.54
CA GLU A 6 -4.98 15.42 -18.09
C GLU A 6 -4.40 14.26 -17.40
N ARG A 7 -3.18 13.88 -17.71
CA ARG A 7 -2.55 12.81 -17.04
C ARG A 7 -1.87 13.30 -15.82
N ARG A 8 -1.95 12.57 -14.77
CA ARG A 8 -1.35 12.88 -13.49
C ARG A 8 -0.46 11.75 -13.10
N VAL A 9 0.46 12.03 -12.22
CA VAL A 9 1.44 11.04 -11.80
C VAL A 9 1.57 11.04 -10.29
N ALA A 10 1.66 9.87 -9.70
CA ALA A 10 1.98 9.74 -8.29
C ALA A 10 3.11 8.74 -8.19
N GLU A 11 3.94 8.87 -7.15
CA GLU A 11 5.04 7.95 -6.95
C GLU A 11 4.60 6.90 -5.96
N PHE A 12 4.83 5.65 -6.27
CA PHE A 12 4.47 4.56 -5.37
C PHE A 12 5.68 3.75 -4.98
N ARG A 13 5.68 3.30 -3.76
CA ARG A 13 6.68 2.34 -3.32
C ARG A 13 5.99 1.32 -2.44
N PHE A 14 6.16 0.04 -2.77
CA PHE A 14 5.57 -1.03 -1.99
C PHE A 14 6.68 -1.69 -1.16
N TYR A 15 6.35 -2.08 0.04
CA TYR A 15 7.34 -2.60 0.97
C TYR A 15 7.18 -4.09 1.24
N GLU A 16 8.25 -4.70 1.64
CA GLU A 16 8.30 -6.09 2.07
C GLU A 16 7.68 -7.02 1.03
N GLU A 17 6.90 -7.96 1.48
CA GLU A 17 6.38 -8.96 0.56
C GLU A 17 5.38 -8.41 -0.44
N LEU A 18 4.92 -7.20 -0.30
CA LEU A 18 4.05 -6.65 -1.33
C LEU A 18 4.79 -6.55 -2.67
N ASN A 19 6.10 -6.51 -2.62
CA ASN A 19 6.88 -6.48 -3.84
C ASN A 19 6.70 -7.73 -4.67
N ASP A 20 6.30 -8.84 -4.06
CA ASP A 20 6.12 -10.07 -4.79
C ASP A 20 4.98 -9.99 -5.79
N PHE A 21 4.09 -9.06 -5.63
CA PHE A 21 2.97 -8.90 -6.55
C PHE A 21 3.32 -7.99 -7.72
N LEU A 22 4.50 -7.39 -7.72
CA LEU A 22 4.88 -6.42 -8.73
C LEU A 22 5.82 -7.01 -9.76
N PRO A 23 5.82 -6.45 -10.96
CA PRO A 23 6.83 -6.85 -11.95
C PRO A 23 8.20 -6.50 -11.42
N LEU A 24 9.20 -7.25 -11.85
CA LEU A 24 10.54 -7.06 -11.35
C LEU A 24 11.02 -5.62 -11.43
N ALA A 25 10.65 -4.92 -12.48
CA ALA A 25 11.13 -3.56 -12.66
C ALA A 25 10.60 -2.60 -11.60
N ARG A 26 9.59 -2.99 -10.89
CA ARG A 26 8.99 -2.11 -9.87
C ARG A 26 9.27 -2.54 -8.45
N ARG A 27 9.95 -3.65 -8.26
CA ARG A 27 10.17 -4.17 -6.92
C ARG A 27 11.23 -3.40 -6.18
N LYS A 28 10.97 -3.15 -4.93
CA LYS A 28 11.93 -2.57 -4.00
C LYS A 28 12.43 -1.22 -4.44
N ARG A 29 11.59 -0.47 -5.09
CA ARG A 29 11.95 0.87 -5.53
C ARG A 29 10.72 1.73 -5.69
N ALA A 30 10.89 3.01 -5.68
CA ALA A 30 9.81 3.92 -5.97
C ALA A 30 9.65 3.98 -7.47
N PHE A 31 8.44 4.06 -7.94
CA PHE A 31 8.19 4.16 -9.38
C PHE A 31 7.02 5.11 -9.61
N GLN A 32 6.92 5.59 -10.81
CA GLN A 32 5.87 6.52 -11.14
C GLN A 32 4.68 5.81 -11.73
N HIS A 33 3.52 6.24 -11.38
CA HIS A 33 2.29 5.66 -11.90
C HIS A 33 1.44 6.79 -12.45
N GLU A 34 1.08 6.70 -13.73
CA GLU A 34 0.24 7.69 -14.36
C GLU A 34 -1.20 7.32 -14.26
N PHE A 35 -2.04 8.28 -14.10
CA PHE A 35 -3.47 8.03 -14.03
C PHE A 35 -4.23 9.26 -14.48
N ALA A 36 -5.51 9.09 -14.70
CA ALA A 36 -6.37 10.19 -15.05
C ALA A 36 -7.45 10.27 -14.00
N GLY A 37 -7.99 11.43 -13.80
CA GLY A 37 -9.08 11.61 -12.83
C GLY A 37 -8.56 11.60 -11.41
N THR A 38 -9.41 11.21 -10.47
CA THR A 38 -9.04 11.19 -9.08
C THR A 38 -9.39 9.83 -8.50
N PRO A 39 -8.65 8.80 -8.83
CA PRO A 39 -8.96 7.46 -8.33
C PRO A 39 -8.67 7.36 -6.83
N SER A 40 -9.26 6.40 -6.18
CA SER A 40 -8.95 6.15 -4.78
C SER A 40 -7.62 5.44 -4.71
N VAL A 41 -6.96 5.54 -3.58
CA VAL A 41 -5.73 4.82 -3.36
C VAL A 41 -5.99 3.32 -3.49
N LYS A 42 -7.13 2.85 -2.99
CA LYS A 42 -7.44 1.44 -3.08
C LYS A 42 -7.50 0.98 -4.51
N ASP A 43 -8.23 1.69 -5.35
CA ASP A 43 -8.36 1.29 -6.74
C ASP A 43 -7.02 1.32 -7.45
N THR A 44 -6.19 2.27 -7.11
CA THR A 44 -4.90 2.40 -7.73
C THR A 44 -3.97 1.26 -7.31
N ILE A 45 -3.96 0.92 -6.04
CA ILE A 45 -3.15 -0.17 -5.54
C ILE A 45 -3.58 -1.46 -6.23
N GLU A 46 -4.87 -1.66 -6.38
CA GLU A 46 -5.34 -2.89 -7.03
C GLU A 46 -5.03 -2.89 -8.52
N ALA A 47 -5.07 -1.76 -9.15
CA ALA A 47 -4.69 -1.67 -10.55
C ALA A 47 -3.21 -1.98 -10.74
N LEU A 48 -2.40 -1.77 -9.71
CA LEU A 48 -0.99 -2.09 -9.78
C LEU A 48 -0.71 -3.55 -9.47
N GLY A 49 -1.72 -4.30 -9.14
CA GLY A 49 -1.55 -5.74 -8.94
C GLY A 49 -1.57 -6.21 -7.49
N VAL A 50 -1.82 -5.31 -6.55
CA VAL A 50 -1.80 -5.67 -5.14
C VAL A 50 -3.19 -5.57 -4.58
N SER A 51 -3.69 -6.64 -3.99
CA SER A 51 -5.00 -6.61 -3.39
C SER A 51 -4.99 -5.76 -2.15
N HIS A 52 -6.01 -4.95 -1.95
CA HIS A 52 -6.07 -4.12 -0.76
C HIS A 52 -6.07 -4.95 0.52
N THR A 53 -6.47 -6.22 0.42
CA THR A 53 -6.50 -7.07 1.60
C THR A 53 -5.10 -7.41 2.10
N GLU A 54 -4.08 -7.16 1.27
CA GLU A 54 -2.71 -7.42 1.69
C GLU A 54 -2.08 -6.18 2.31
N VAL A 55 -2.79 -5.08 2.36
CA VAL A 55 -2.23 -3.82 2.78
C VAL A 55 -2.75 -3.40 4.14
N ASP A 56 -1.86 -3.00 5.01
CA ASP A 56 -2.27 -2.57 6.34
C ASP A 56 -2.09 -1.08 6.53
N LEU A 57 -1.13 -0.47 5.92
CA LEU A 57 -0.86 0.93 6.14
C LEU A 57 -0.50 1.62 4.85
N ILE A 58 -1.07 2.77 4.62
CA ILE A 58 -0.76 3.57 3.46
C ILE A 58 -0.37 4.95 3.96
N LEU A 59 0.79 5.43 3.52
CA LEU A 59 1.22 6.76 3.84
C LEU A 59 1.26 7.58 2.57
N VAL A 60 0.70 8.77 2.61
CA VAL A 60 0.75 9.68 1.49
C VAL A 60 1.45 10.92 2.01
N GLY A 61 2.64 11.19 1.47
CA GLY A 61 3.42 12.30 1.96
C GLY A 61 3.76 12.16 3.41
N GLY A 62 3.88 10.93 3.89
CA GLY A 62 4.22 10.69 5.27
C GLY A 62 3.03 10.64 6.22
N LYS A 63 1.81 10.86 5.71
CA LYS A 63 0.66 10.81 6.58
C LYS A 63 -0.19 9.60 6.28
N SER A 64 -0.69 8.95 7.31
CA SER A 64 -1.52 7.77 7.14
C SER A 64 -2.86 8.14 6.57
N VAL A 65 -3.31 7.41 5.58
CA VAL A 65 -4.59 7.66 4.95
C VAL A 65 -5.36 6.36 4.81
N GLY A 66 -6.63 6.46 4.54
CA GLY A 66 -7.44 5.28 4.33
C GLY A 66 -7.52 4.91 2.87
N PHE A 67 -8.15 3.79 2.60
CA PHE A 67 -8.26 3.28 1.25
C PHE A 67 -9.07 4.19 0.33
N ASP A 68 -9.95 4.99 0.89
CA ASP A 68 -10.80 5.85 0.10
C ASP A 68 -10.17 7.21 -0.20
N SER A 69 -8.94 7.42 0.23
CA SER A 69 -8.26 8.67 -0.05
C SER A 69 -8.07 8.79 -1.55
N LEU A 70 -8.30 9.96 -2.09
CA LEU A 70 -8.21 10.16 -3.52
C LEU A 70 -6.85 10.69 -3.93
N LEU A 71 -6.39 10.28 -5.10
CA LEU A 71 -5.14 10.78 -5.63
C LEU A 71 -5.43 11.88 -6.64
N VAL A 72 -4.68 12.94 -6.55
CA VAL A 72 -4.85 14.08 -7.46
C VAL A 72 -3.60 14.36 -8.28
N GLY A 73 -2.50 13.70 -7.98
CA GLY A 73 -1.25 13.90 -8.70
C GLY A 73 -0.22 14.53 -7.81
N GLY A 74 1.00 14.06 -7.89
CA GLY A 74 2.11 14.59 -7.12
C GLY A 74 2.35 13.92 -5.80
N GLU A 75 1.55 12.93 -5.45
CA GLU A 75 1.70 12.29 -4.14
C GLU A 75 2.86 11.31 -4.14
N ARG A 76 3.37 11.06 -2.95
CA ARG A 76 4.29 9.98 -2.73
C ARG A 76 3.58 9.02 -1.85
N VAL A 77 3.31 7.85 -2.37
CA VAL A 77 2.50 6.84 -1.68
C VAL A 77 3.38 5.69 -1.26
N ALA A 78 3.41 5.40 0.02
CA ALA A 78 4.15 4.26 0.55
C ALA A 78 3.13 3.25 1.04
N VAL A 79 3.25 2.01 0.61
CA VAL A 79 2.26 0.98 0.90
C VAL A 79 2.93 -0.14 1.67
N TYR A 80 2.41 -0.46 2.83
CA TYR A 80 3.00 -1.46 3.71
C TYR A 80 2.06 -2.64 3.91
N PRO A 81 2.61 -3.81 4.03
CA PRO A 81 1.77 -5.00 4.14
C PRO A 81 1.20 -5.19 5.52
N VAL A 82 0.31 -6.13 5.61
CA VAL A 82 -0.18 -6.57 6.87
C VAL A 82 0.97 -7.31 7.51
N PHE A 83 1.42 -6.89 8.68
CA PHE A 83 2.52 -7.53 9.34
C PHE A 83 2.06 -8.58 10.28
N GLU A 84 2.85 -9.65 10.43
CA GLU A 84 2.53 -10.59 11.35
C GLU A 84 3.34 -10.38 12.51
N VAL A 85 2.84 -10.27 13.59
CA VAL A 85 3.56 -10.05 14.74
C VAL A 85 3.89 -11.33 15.33
N LEU A 86 5.08 -11.66 15.46
CA LEU A 86 5.41 -12.81 16.06
C LEU A 86 5.54 -12.49 17.43
N ASP A 87 4.71 -12.90 18.23
CA ASP A 87 4.77 -12.53 19.58
C ASP A 87 5.68 -13.45 20.24
N ILE A 88 6.81 -13.06 20.55
CA ILE A 88 7.71 -13.93 21.25
C ILE A 88 7.72 -13.60 22.67
N SER A 89 6.74 -12.92 23.13
CA SER A 89 6.66 -12.63 24.53
C SER A 89 6.53 -13.91 25.30
N PRO A 90 7.08 -14.04 26.43
CA PRO A 90 6.93 -15.24 27.20
C PRO A 90 5.54 -15.30 27.78
N LEU A 91 4.80 -14.26 27.75
CA LEU A 91 3.51 -14.33 28.30
C LEU A 91 2.59 -14.98 27.35
N PRO A 92 1.69 -15.70 27.83
CA PRO A 92 0.81 -16.37 26.97
C PRO A 92 -0.02 -15.37 26.22
N HIS A 93 -0.37 -15.67 25.07
CA HIS A 93 -1.08 -14.83 24.37
C HIS A 93 -2.41 -14.99 24.67
N LEU A 94 -3.03 -14.07 25.06
CA LEU A 94 -4.34 -14.20 25.36
C LEU A 94 -5.17 -14.17 24.21
N ARG A 95 -4.87 -13.81 23.13
CA ARG A 95 -5.70 -13.73 22.09
C ARG A 95 -5.29 -14.52 21.09
N PRO A 96 -5.89 -15.28 20.68
CA PRO A 96 -5.60 -16.11 19.75
C PRO A 96 -5.73 -15.56 18.52
N HIS A 97 -5.42 -14.71 18.15
CA HIS A 97 -5.57 -14.19 17.05
C HIS A 97 -4.90 -14.94 16.06
N PRO A 98 -5.44 -15.26 15.13
CA PRO A 98 -4.93 -16.00 14.15
C PRO A 98 -3.93 -15.26 13.51
N LEU A 99 -2.98 -15.74 13.30
CA LEU A 99 -2.08 -15.03 12.72
C LEU A 99 -2.25 -15.08 11.39
N ARG A 100 -2.63 -14.32 10.66
CA ARG A 100 -2.83 -14.30 9.42
C ARG A 100 -1.63 -13.99 8.90
N ARG A 101 -1.00 -14.41 8.46
CA ARG A 101 0.03 -14.21 7.96
C ARG A 101 0.38 -13.08 8.25
N THR A 102 0.58 -12.69 8.88
CA THR A 102 0.97 -11.68 9.06
C THR A 102 0.50 -10.60 9.53
N ARG A 103 0.27 -10.34 10.24
CA ARG A 103 -0.20 -9.30 10.68
C ARG A 103 0.43 -8.81 11.76
N PHE A 104 1.05 -7.96 11.90
CA PHE A 104 1.65 -7.48 12.93
C PHE A 104 1.80 -6.26 13.07
N ILE A 105 1.75 -5.42 13.52
CA ILE A 105 1.93 -4.44 13.53
C ILE A 105 2.52 -3.70 14.02
N LEU A 106 2.81 -3.06 14.08
CA LEU A 106 3.08 -2.51 14.39
C LEU A 106 3.28 -1.92 14.60
N ASP A 107 3.13 -1.73 14.47
CA ASP A 107 3.12 -1.44 14.32
C ASP A 107 3.75 -1.11 14.20
N VAL A 108 4.11 -1.07 13.73
CA VAL A 108 4.49 -1.14 13.32
C VAL A 108 4.62 -1.03 12.99
N HIS A 109 4.36 -0.89 12.64
CA HIS A 109 4.12 -1.18 12.10
C HIS A 109 3.99 -0.83 11.97
#